data_4d2518bea08b9bb8e9e4f4c610cdc1c4
#
_entry.id   4d2518bea08b9bb8e9e4f4c610cdc1c4
#
_cell.length_a   1.000
_cell.length_b   1.000
_cell.length_c   1.000
_cell.angle_alpha   90.00
_cell.angle_beta   90.00
_cell.angle_gamma   90.00
#
_symmetry.space_group_name_H-M   'P 1'
#
loop_
_entity.id
_entity.type
_entity.pdbx_description
1 polymer ?
#
loop_
_entity_poly.entity_id
_entity_poly.type
_entity_poly.pdbx_seq_one_letter_code
_entity_poly.pdbx_strand_id
1 'polypeptide(L)'
;MENNTFESIKIGLASPEQIREWSYGEVTKPETINYRTLKPEKDGLFCERIFGPTKDWECHCGKYKRVRHKGIICDRCGVEVTKAKVRRERMGHIELAAPVSHIWYFKGIPSRIGLVLDITPRNLEKVLYFASYIVTDPGDTPLEKKQILDEKAYMEYRERYEDDFKAGMGAEAIKTLLQEVDLDALSAELREELNGTSAQKRAKALKRLEVIEAFRTSGNKPEWMILTVIPVIPPDLRPMVQLDGCLLYTSDAADEARS
;
A
#
# COMPACT_ATOMS: atom_id res chain seq x y z
N MET A 1 21.23 13.48 22.56
CA MET A 1 20.95 13.08 21.16
C MET A 1 21.66 11.76 21.00
N GLU A 2 20.90 10.68 20.88
CA GLU A 2 21.51 9.42 20.46
C GLU A 2 21.91 9.58 19.01
N ASN A 3 23.20 9.55 18.73
CA ASN A 3 23.71 9.48 17.37
C ASN A 3 23.36 8.09 16.84
N ASN A 4 22.28 7.98 16.07
CA ASN A 4 22.01 6.77 15.31
C ASN A 4 23.08 6.64 14.20
N THR A 5 24.18 6.00 14.54
CA THR A 5 25.19 5.60 13.56
C THR A 5 24.69 4.34 12.85
N PHE A 6 24.56 4.40 11.54
CA PHE A 6 24.23 3.24 10.70
C PHE A 6 25.26 3.11 9.58
N GLU A 7 25.57 1.88 9.18
CA GLU A 7 26.52 1.59 8.11
C GLU A 7 25.85 1.59 6.72
N SER A 8 24.56 1.27 6.67
CA SER A 8 23.84 1.17 5.40
C SER A 8 22.35 1.47 5.56
N ILE A 9 21.71 1.87 4.47
CA ILE A 9 20.27 2.03 4.36
C ILE A 9 19.74 1.00 3.36
N LYS A 10 18.73 0.21 3.76
CA LYS A 10 18.04 -0.72 2.88
C LYS A 10 16.65 -0.15 2.51
N ILE A 11 16.40 -0.04 1.21
CA ILE A 11 15.06 0.33 0.69
C ILE A 11 14.34 -0.94 0.27
N GLY A 12 13.10 -1.11 0.68
CA GLY A 12 12.29 -2.29 0.37
C GLY A 12 10.80 -1.97 0.40
N LEU A 13 9.99 -2.96 0.03
CA LEU A 13 8.54 -2.89 0.19
C LEU A 13 8.16 -3.23 1.63
N ALA A 14 7.20 -2.52 2.20
CA ALA A 14 6.65 -2.84 3.50
C ALA A 14 5.45 -3.78 3.33
N SER A 15 5.40 -4.83 4.15
CA SER A 15 4.21 -5.68 4.24
C SER A 15 3.08 -4.96 4.99
N PRO A 16 1.81 -5.34 4.77
CA PRO A 16 0.69 -4.83 5.56
C PRO A 16 0.88 -5.01 7.07
N GLU A 17 1.44 -6.15 7.49
CA GLU A 17 1.72 -6.46 8.89
C GLU A 17 2.77 -5.50 9.46
N GLN A 18 3.82 -5.24 8.71
CA GLN A 18 4.89 -4.31 9.11
C GLN A 18 4.37 -2.87 9.24
N ILE A 19 3.47 -2.44 8.35
CA ILE A 19 2.84 -1.12 8.44
C ILE A 19 1.99 -1.02 9.72
N ARG A 20 1.24 -2.07 10.07
CA ARG A 20 0.46 -2.10 11.31
C ARG A 20 1.35 -2.13 12.55
N GLU A 21 2.49 -2.81 12.50
CA GLU A 21 3.48 -2.85 13.58
C GLU A 21 4.09 -1.46 13.85
N TRP A 22 4.38 -0.69 12.80
CA TRP A 22 4.89 0.68 12.95
C TRP A 22 3.82 1.66 13.45
N SER A 23 2.55 1.34 13.28
CA SER A 23 1.45 2.25 13.52
C SER A 23 1.04 2.32 14.99
N TYR A 24 0.77 3.52 15.45
CA TYR A 24 0.18 3.80 16.77
C TYR A 24 -1.35 3.80 16.77
N GLY A 25 -1.97 3.64 15.61
CA GLY A 25 -3.42 3.54 15.47
C GLY A 25 -3.93 3.80 14.07
N GLU A 26 -5.17 3.39 13.84
CA GLU A 26 -5.86 3.56 12.56
C GLU A 26 -6.46 4.96 12.44
N VAL A 27 -6.26 5.58 11.28
CA VAL A 27 -6.90 6.83 10.88
C VAL A 27 -8.19 6.46 10.15
N THR A 28 -9.33 6.70 10.79
CA THR A 28 -10.66 6.33 10.26
C THR A 28 -11.42 7.49 9.63
N LYS A 29 -10.92 8.73 9.82
CA LYS A 29 -11.59 9.95 9.37
C LYS A 29 -10.67 10.81 8.51
N PRO A 30 -11.21 11.44 7.45
CA PRO A 30 -10.42 12.33 6.59
C PRO A 30 -10.16 13.70 7.21
N GLU A 31 -10.84 14.04 8.30
CA GLU A 31 -10.70 15.34 8.95
C GLU A 31 -9.29 15.55 9.47
N THR A 32 -8.82 16.78 9.36
CA THR A 32 -7.48 17.18 9.79
C THR A 32 -7.51 17.93 11.11
N ILE A 33 -7.90 19.20 11.07
CA ILE A 33 -8.04 20.06 12.23
C ILE A 33 -9.40 20.76 12.20
N ASN A 34 -9.90 21.07 13.39
CA ASN A 34 -11.10 21.89 13.51
C ASN A 34 -10.73 23.36 13.19
N TYR A 35 -11.34 23.93 12.15
CA TYR A 35 -11.04 25.30 11.69
C TYR A 35 -11.32 26.39 12.72
N ARG A 36 -12.23 26.15 13.68
CA ARG A 36 -12.63 27.09 14.73
C ARG A 36 -11.67 27.06 15.93
N THR A 37 -11.30 25.84 16.35
CA THR A 37 -10.49 25.62 17.55
C THR A 37 -9.01 25.42 17.26
N LEU A 38 -8.65 25.20 15.98
CA LEU A 38 -7.33 24.84 15.49
C LEU A 38 -6.75 23.57 16.16
N LYS A 39 -7.61 22.75 16.75
CA LYS A 39 -7.23 21.48 17.36
C LYS A 39 -7.42 20.32 16.40
N PRO A 40 -6.52 19.31 16.44
CA PRO A 40 -6.69 18.10 15.65
C PRO A 40 -8.00 17.37 15.96
N GLU A 41 -8.70 16.94 14.91
CA GLU A 41 -9.90 16.13 15.06
C GLU A 41 -9.55 14.71 15.50
N LYS A 42 -10.46 14.13 16.30
CA LYS A 42 -10.29 12.76 16.81
C LYS A 42 -10.39 11.76 15.67
N ASP A 43 -9.49 10.79 15.66
CA ASP A 43 -9.38 9.71 14.68
C ASP A 43 -9.12 10.18 13.23
N GLY A 44 -8.75 11.46 13.08
CA GLY A 44 -8.37 12.08 11.82
C GLY A 44 -6.86 12.03 11.55
N LEU A 45 -6.46 12.64 10.41
CA LEU A 45 -5.08 12.64 9.93
C LEU A 45 -4.05 13.31 10.86
N PHE A 46 -4.49 14.11 11.83
CA PHE A 46 -3.64 14.79 12.82
C PHE A 46 -3.97 14.40 14.28
N CYS A 47 -4.73 13.32 14.47
CA CYS A 47 -5.25 12.90 15.77
C CYS A 47 -4.16 12.81 16.84
N GLU A 48 -4.39 13.46 18.00
CA GLU A 48 -3.46 13.42 19.12
C GLU A 48 -3.41 12.05 19.83
N ARG A 49 -4.47 11.24 19.72
CA ARG A 49 -4.50 9.89 20.26
C ARG A 49 -3.55 8.95 19.53
N ILE A 50 -3.45 9.10 18.21
CA ILE A 50 -2.59 8.29 17.34
C ILE A 50 -1.15 8.82 17.34
N PHE A 51 -0.99 10.10 17.05
CA PHE A 51 0.32 10.70 16.78
C PHE A 51 0.95 11.41 17.98
N GLY A 52 0.22 11.53 19.08
CA GLY A 52 0.68 12.22 20.28
C GLY A 52 0.17 13.66 20.42
N PRO A 53 0.39 14.28 21.61
CA PRO A 53 -0.13 15.59 21.94
C PRO A 53 0.54 16.70 21.13
N THR A 54 -0.17 17.81 20.93
CA THR A 54 0.36 19.03 20.27
C THR A 54 1.20 19.89 21.20
N LYS A 55 1.02 19.75 22.50
CA LYS A 55 1.78 20.46 23.54
C LYS A 55 2.45 19.49 24.48
N ASP A 56 3.66 19.83 24.94
CA ASP A 56 4.40 19.01 25.88
C ASP A 56 3.60 18.80 27.17
N TRP A 57 3.48 17.54 27.55
CA TRP A 57 2.88 17.10 28.81
C TRP A 57 1.42 17.52 29.03
N GLU A 58 0.69 17.79 27.95
CA GLU A 58 -0.72 18.16 27.98
C GLU A 58 -1.55 17.19 27.12
N CYS A 59 -2.65 16.65 27.69
CA CYS A 59 -3.59 15.87 26.90
C CYS A 59 -4.58 16.78 26.14
N HIS A 60 -5.24 16.28 25.13
CA HIS A 60 -6.17 17.05 24.29
C HIS A 60 -7.27 17.78 25.07
N CYS A 61 -7.88 17.14 26.05
CA CYS A 61 -8.96 17.73 26.86
C CYS A 61 -8.48 18.65 27.99
N GLY A 62 -7.16 18.72 28.24
CA GLY A 62 -6.57 19.56 29.28
C GLY A 62 -6.72 19.04 30.71
N LYS A 63 -7.20 17.81 30.92
CA LYS A 63 -7.30 17.19 32.26
C LYS A 63 -5.92 17.00 32.89
N TYR A 64 -4.95 16.57 32.12
CA TYR A 64 -3.56 16.39 32.51
C TYR A 64 -2.67 17.41 31.79
N LYS A 65 -1.89 18.20 32.54
CA LYS A 65 -1.11 19.32 32.01
C LYS A 65 0.33 19.44 32.53
N ARG A 66 0.86 18.45 33.24
CA ARG A 66 2.18 18.56 33.87
C ARG A 66 3.00 17.29 33.70
N VAL A 67 4.32 17.45 33.75
CA VAL A 67 5.32 16.35 33.68
C VAL A 67 5.06 15.21 34.66
N ARG A 68 4.48 15.51 35.84
CA ARG A 68 4.13 14.49 36.86
C ARG A 68 3.18 13.40 36.33
N HIS A 69 2.47 13.68 35.25
CA HIS A 69 1.52 12.76 34.62
C HIS A 69 2.13 12.04 33.38
N LYS A 70 3.46 12.10 33.22
CA LYS A 70 4.18 11.47 32.10
C LYS A 70 3.76 10.01 31.91
N GLY A 71 3.45 9.62 30.67
CA GLY A 71 3.10 8.25 30.29
C GLY A 71 1.67 7.83 30.61
N ILE A 72 0.87 8.70 31.27
CA ILE A 72 -0.53 8.40 31.53
C ILE A 72 -1.36 8.59 30.26
N ILE A 73 -2.15 7.60 29.93
CA ILE A 73 -3.18 7.72 28.88
C ILE A 73 -4.42 8.32 29.52
N CYS A 74 -4.86 9.48 29.02
CA CYS A 74 -6.02 10.17 29.53
C CYS A 74 -7.30 9.34 29.34
N ASP A 75 -7.98 9.02 30.43
CA ASP A 75 -9.25 8.28 30.45
C ASP A 75 -10.38 8.98 29.68
N ARG A 76 -10.33 10.33 29.56
CA ARG A 76 -11.36 11.14 28.89
C ARG A 76 -11.13 11.29 27.38
N CYS A 77 -9.89 11.53 26.94
CA CYS A 77 -9.60 11.81 25.52
C CYS A 77 -8.69 10.76 24.86
N GLY A 78 -8.15 9.79 25.62
CA GLY A 78 -7.30 8.73 25.12
C GLY A 78 -5.89 9.18 24.68
N VAL A 79 -5.51 10.44 24.91
CA VAL A 79 -4.21 10.97 24.52
C VAL A 79 -3.19 10.67 25.63
N GLU A 80 -2.04 10.15 25.23
CA GLU A 80 -0.91 9.91 26.11
C GLU A 80 -0.22 11.23 26.49
N VAL A 81 0.09 11.42 27.77
CA VAL A 81 0.81 12.59 28.26
C VAL A 81 2.30 12.41 28.04
N THR A 82 2.82 12.94 26.95
CA THR A 82 4.22 12.85 26.53
C THR A 82 4.69 14.16 25.89
N LYS A 83 5.93 14.20 25.43
CA LYS A 83 6.45 15.36 24.67
C LYS A 83 5.82 15.45 23.29
N ALA A 84 5.55 16.66 22.83
CA ALA A 84 5.05 16.90 21.46
C ALA A 84 6.00 16.38 20.36
N LYS A 85 7.30 16.24 20.63
CA LYS A 85 8.30 15.70 19.70
C LYS A 85 7.89 14.34 19.09
N VAL A 86 7.11 13.51 19.81
CA VAL A 86 6.65 12.21 19.29
C VAL A 86 5.82 12.34 18.01
N ARG A 87 5.24 13.52 17.74
CA ARG A 87 4.51 13.81 16.49
C ARG A 87 5.39 13.84 15.24
N ARG A 88 6.72 13.84 15.41
CA ARG A 88 7.68 13.62 14.31
C ARG A 88 8.07 12.17 14.12
N GLU A 89 7.72 11.30 15.05
CA GLU A 89 8.21 9.92 15.11
C GLU A 89 7.09 8.89 14.94
N ARG A 90 5.88 9.19 15.44
CA ARG A 90 4.76 8.25 15.42
C ARG A 90 4.07 8.19 14.07
N MET A 91 3.98 6.98 13.54
CA MET A 91 3.23 6.67 12.33
C MET A 91 1.81 6.18 12.68
N GLY A 92 0.89 6.38 11.76
CA GLY A 92 -0.42 5.75 11.75
C GLY A 92 -0.59 4.86 10.54
N HIS A 93 -1.78 4.33 10.34
CA HIS A 93 -2.15 3.60 9.13
C HIS A 93 -3.61 3.85 8.75
N ILE A 94 -3.93 3.54 7.51
CA ILE A 94 -5.30 3.53 6.98
C ILE A 94 -5.55 2.14 6.41
N GLU A 95 -6.60 1.47 6.90
CA GLU A 95 -7.10 0.23 6.28
C GLU A 95 -7.92 0.59 5.04
N LEU A 96 -7.57 0.02 3.89
CA LEU A 96 -8.33 0.24 2.67
C LEU A 96 -9.53 -0.71 2.62
N ALA A 97 -10.68 -0.19 2.18
CA ALA A 97 -11.90 -1.00 1.99
C ALA A 97 -11.75 -2.04 0.88
N ALA A 98 -10.87 -1.80 -0.10
CA ALA A 98 -10.51 -2.72 -1.17
C ALA A 98 -9.03 -2.58 -1.51
N PRO A 99 -8.37 -3.66 -1.98
CA PRO A 99 -6.99 -3.60 -2.44
C PRO A 99 -6.81 -2.61 -3.60
N VAL A 100 -5.69 -1.88 -3.60
CA VAL A 100 -5.34 -0.91 -4.64
C VAL A 100 -3.95 -1.20 -5.17
N SER A 101 -3.78 -1.17 -6.49
CA SER A 101 -2.48 -1.33 -7.12
C SER A 101 -1.62 -0.08 -6.96
N HIS A 102 -0.38 -0.27 -6.49
CA HIS A 102 0.56 0.85 -6.40
C HIS A 102 0.96 1.32 -7.80
N ILE A 103 0.80 2.62 -8.05
CA ILE A 103 0.98 3.21 -9.39
C ILE A 103 2.39 3.02 -9.96
N TRP A 104 3.44 3.05 -9.13
CA TRP A 104 4.82 2.85 -9.59
C TRP A 104 5.05 1.48 -10.20
N TYR A 105 4.37 0.44 -9.70
CA TYR A 105 4.52 -0.93 -10.18
C TYR A 105 3.55 -1.27 -11.30
N PHE A 106 2.48 -0.49 -11.43
CA PHE A 106 1.49 -0.63 -12.51
C PHE A 106 1.85 0.21 -13.74
N LYS A 107 1.97 1.55 -13.60
CA LYS A 107 2.23 2.49 -14.70
C LYS A 107 3.71 2.75 -14.98
N GLY A 108 4.62 2.13 -14.25
CA GLY A 108 6.05 2.17 -14.57
C GLY A 108 6.34 1.59 -15.95
N ILE A 109 7.38 2.08 -16.64
CA ILE A 109 7.81 1.57 -17.94
C ILE A 109 9.19 0.91 -17.76
N PRO A 110 9.24 -0.44 -17.81
CA PRO A 110 8.15 -1.41 -17.95
C PRO A 110 7.34 -1.63 -16.64
N SER A 111 6.07 -2.05 -16.78
CA SER A 111 5.23 -2.41 -15.64
C SER A 111 5.80 -3.61 -14.88
N ARG A 112 6.11 -3.44 -13.60
CA ARG A 112 6.68 -4.53 -12.78
C ARG A 112 5.66 -5.65 -12.55
N ILE A 113 4.41 -5.32 -12.26
CA ILE A 113 3.31 -6.30 -12.14
C ILE A 113 3.12 -7.05 -13.45
N GLY A 114 3.13 -6.33 -14.58
CA GLY A 114 3.01 -6.94 -15.91
C GLY A 114 4.15 -7.91 -16.22
N LEU A 115 5.40 -7.60 -15.83
CA LEU A 115 6.55 -8.49 -16.03
C LEU A 115 6.49 -9.75 -15.17
N VAL A 116 6.08 -9.63 -13.89
CA VAL A 116 5.95 -10.78 -12.97
C VAL A 116 4.86 -11.73 -13.47
N LEU A 117 3.67 -11.22 -13.79
CA LEU A 117 2.53 -12.04 -14.21
C LEU A 117 2.54 -12.42 -15.69
N ASP A 118 3.45 -11.86 -16.50
CA ASP A 118 3.45 -11.97 -17.97
C ASP A 118 2.15 -11.46 -18.62
N ILE A 119 1.63 -10.36 -18.11
CA ILE A 119 0.42 -9.70 -18.62
C ILE A 119 0.83 -8.40 -19.31
N THR A 120 0.24 -8.14 -20.48
CA THR A 120 0.49 -6.87 -21.19
C THR A 120 -0.06 -5.69 -20.39
N PRO A 121 0.59 -4.50 -20.41
CA PRO A 121 0.11 -3.33 -19.69
C PRO A 121 -1.34 -2.96 -20.01
N ARG A 122 -1.76 -3.11 -21.27
CA ARG A 122 -3.13 -2.84 -21.73
C ARG A 122 -4.15 -3.79 -21.08
N ASN A 123 -3.82 -5.07 -20.96
CA ASN A 123 -4.70 -6.05 -20.34
C ASN A 123 -4.76 -5.86 -18.83
N LEU A 124 -3.60 -5.59 -18.22
CA LEU A 124 -3.52 -5.26 -16.80
C LEU A 124 -4.37 -4.03 -16.44
N GLU A 125 -4.32 -2.99 -17.29
CA GLU A 125 -5.14 -1.79 -17.14
C GLU A 125 -6.64 -2.10 -17.20
N LYS A 126 -7.09 -2.92 -18.17
CA LYS A 126 -8.50 -3.32 -18.27
C LYS A 126 -8.99 -4.03 -17.01
N VAL A 127 -8.17 -4.91 -16.43
CA VAL A 127 -8.54 -5.63 -15.20
C VAL A 127 -8.58 -4.68 -14.00
N LEU A 128 -7.56 -3.85 -13.81
CA LEU A 128 -7.47 -2.93 -12.68
C LEU A 128 -8.56 -1.85 -12.68
N TYR A 129 -9.01 -1.42 -13.86
CA TYR A 129 -10.11 -0.45 -14.01
C TYR A 129 -11.49 -1.09 -14.19
N PHE A 130 -11.64 -2.37 -13.83
CA PHE A 130 -12.92 -3.09 -13.85
C PHE A 130 -13.59 -3.17 -15.23
N ALA A 131 -12.80 -3.15 -16.31
CA ALA A 131 -13.31 -3.27 -17.68
C ALA A 131 -13.29 -4.72 -18.22
N SER A 132 -12.57 -5.63 -17.57
CA SER A 132 -12.46 -7.03 -17.96
C SER A 132 -12.17 -7.92 -16.75
N TYR A 133 -12.60 -9.16 -16.83
CA TYR A 133 -12.27 -10.20 -15.86
C TYR A 133 -10.93 -10.86 -16.17
N ILE A 134 -10.25 -11.38 -15.18
CA ILE A 134 -9.09 -12.22 -15.31
C ILE A 134 -9.32 -13.55 -14.59
N VAL A 135 -9.00 -14.66 -15.25
CA VAL A 135 -9.12 -16.00 -14.69
C VAL A 135 -8.00 -16.20 -13.66
N THR A 136 -8.39 -16.41 -12.40
CA THR A 136 -7.45 -16.71 -11.31
C THR A 136 -7.25 -18.21 -11.17
N ASP A 137 -8.32 -18.99 -11.31
CA ASP A 137 -8.29 -20.44 -11.23
C ASP A 137 -9.17 -21.00 -12.37
N PRO A 138 -8.60 -21.72 -13.36
CA PRO A 138 -9.38 -22.25 -14.48
C PRO A 138 -10.24 -23.48 -14.12
N GLY A 139 -9.96 -24.17 -12.98
CA GLY A 139 -10.64 -25.41 -12.63
C GLY A 139 -10.63 -26.45 -13.76
N ASP A 140 -11.72 -27.18 -13.91
CA ASP A 140 -11.91 -28.21 -14.97
C ASP A 140 -12.53 -27.61 -16.26
N THR A 141 -12.23 -26.35 -16.57
CA THR A 141 -12.75 -25.64 -17.75
C THR A 141 -11.69 -25.51 -18.85
N PRO A 142 -12.07 -25.22 -20.11
CA PRO A 142 -11.11 -24.99 -21.19
C PRO A 142 -10.42 -23.60 -21.09
N LEU A 143 -10.61 -22.87 -20.01
CA LEU A 143 -9.99 -21.58 -19.77
C LEU A 143 -8.52 -21.76 -19.37
N GLU A 144 -7.72 -20.75 -19.69
CA GLU A 144 -6.32 -20.70 -19.24
C GLU A 144 -6.20 -19.73 -18.04
N LYS A 145 -5.29 -20.05 -17.10
CA LYS A 145 -4.94 -19.15 -16.02
C LYS A 145 -4.41 -17.83 -16.57
N LYS A 146 -4.86 -16.70 -16.00
CA LYS A 146 -4.56 -15.33 -16.45
C LYS A 146 -5.23 -14.93 -17.78
N GLN A 147 -6.13 -15.76 -18.34
CA GLN A 147 -6.91 -15.37 -19.49
C GLN A 147 -7.82 -14.18 -19.18
N ILE A 148 -7.90 -13.22 -20.13
CA ILE A 148 -8.75 -12.05 -19.98
C ILE A 148 -10.08 -12.33 -20.66
N LEU A 149 -11.15 -12.13 -19.93
CA LEU A 149 -12.53 -12.28 -20.38
C LEU A 149 -13.23 -10.92 -20.36
N ASP A 150 -13.96 -10.60 -21.41
CA ASP A 150 -14.91 -9.50 -21.37
C ASP A 150 -16.18 -9.95 -20.60
N GLU A 151 -17.06 -9.01 -20.31
CA GLU A 151 -18.27 -9.29 -19.54
C GLU A 151 -19.16 -10.36 -20.22
N LYS A 152 -19.28 -10.30 -21.56
CA LYS A 152 -20.08 -11.25 -22.33
C LYS A 152 -19.49 -12.67 -22.25
N ALA A 153 -18.20 -12.82 -22.50
CA ALA A 153 -17.53 -14.11 -22.40
C ALA A 153 -17.59 -14.65 -20.96
N TYR A 154 -17.40 -13.78 -19.95
CA TYR A 154 -17.53 -14.20 -18.56
C TYR A 154 -18.92 -14.76 -18.26
N MET A 155 -19.99 -14.11 -18.71
CA MET A 155 -21.36 -14.58 -18.49
C MET A 155 -21.62 -15.90 -19.22
N GLU A 156 -21.14 -16.07 -20.47
CA GLU A 156 -21.26 -17.32 -21.24
C GLU A 156 -20.56 -18.49 -20.53
N TYR A 157 -19.34 -18.27 -20.01
CA TYR A 157 -18.61 -19.29 -19.26
C TYR A 157 -19.27 -19.57 -17.91
N ARG A 158 -19.77 -18.56 -17.22
CA ARG A 158 -20.47 -18.69 -15.94
C ARG A 158 -21.78 -19.49 -16.09
N GLU A 159 -22.52 -19.28 -17.16
CA GLU A 159 -23.74 -20.05 -17.46
C GLU A 159 -23.45 -21.51 -17.77
N ARG A 160 -22.29 -21.79 -18.41
CA ARG A 160 -21.92 -23.15 -18.83
C ARG A 160 -21.21 -23.98 -17.74
N TYR A 161 -20.39 -23.35 -16.92
CA TYR A 161 -19.49 -23.99 -15.97
C TYR A 161 -19.74 -23.59 -14.52
N GLU A 162 -20.72 -22.74 -14.27
CA GLU A 162 -21.14 -22.27 -12.94
C GLU A 162 -19.94 -21.84 -12.06
N ASP A 163 -19.63 -22.61 -11.01
CA ASP A 163 -18.57 -22.32 -10.03
C ASP A 163 -17.27 -23.12 -10.24
N ASP A 164 -17.15 -23.84 -11.37
CA ASP A 164 -15.98 -24.68 -11.66
C ASP A 164 -14.72 -23.86 -11.95
N PHE A 165 -14.83 -22.58 -12.22
CA PHE A 165 -13.69 -21.66 -12.38
C PHE A 165 -13.84 -20.42 -11.53
N LYS A 166 -12.70 -19.74 -11.25
CA LYS A 166 -12.68 -18.46 -10.56
C LYS A 166 -12.09 -17.38 -11.46
N ALA A 167 -12.82 -16.30 -11.60
CA ALA A 167 -12.34 -15.09 -12.26
C ALA A 167 -12.75 -13.87 -11.45
N GLY A 168 -11.94 -12.83 -11.51
CA GLY A 168 -12.19 -11.61 -10.76
C GLY A 168 -11.76 -10.37 -11.52
N MET A 169 -12.08 -9.21 -10.99
CA MET A 169 -11.68 -7.91 -11.50
C MET A 169 -10.92 -7.11 -10.43
N GLY A 170 -10.25 -6.05 -10.87
CA GLY A 170 -9.58 -5.12 -9.97
C GLY A 170 -8.28 -5.65 -9.38
N ALA A 171 -7.77 -4.92 -8.41
CA ALA A 171 -6.49 -5.22 -7.77
C ALA A 171 -6.53 -6.49 -6.90
N GLU A 172 -7.70 -6.90 -6.43
CA GLU A 172 -7.86 -8.12 -5.64
C GLU A 172 -7.52 -9.39 -6.43
N ALA A 173 -8.04 -9.50 -7.66
CA ALA A 173 -7.72 -10.62 -8.56
C ALA A 173 -6.22 -10.65 -8.91
N ILE A 174 -5.62 -9.48 -9.14
CA ILE A 174 -4.18 -9.36 -9.40
C ILE A 174 -3.37 -9.75 -8.16
N LYS A 175 -3.81 -9.37 -6.95
CA LYS A 175 -3.17 -9.77 -5.70
C LYS A 175 -3.17 -11.29 -5.53
N THR A 176 -4.30 -11.95 -5.76
CA THR A 176 -4.42 -13.42 -5.72
C THR A 176 -3.42 -14.09 -6.66
N LEU A 177 -3.34 -13.62 -7.91
CA LEU A 177 -2.37 -14.15 -8.87
C LEU A 177 -0.91 -13.92 -8.44
N LEU A 178 -0.59 -12.75 -7.83
CA LEU A 178 0.75 -12.45 -7.33
C LEU A 178 1.14 -13.32 -6.13
N GLN A 179 0.19 -13.67 -5.27
CA GLN A 179 0.40 -14.56 -4.12
C GLN A 179 0.75 -16.00 -4.53
N GLU A 180 0.25 -16.44 -5.68
CA GLU A 180 0.47 -17.78 -6.21
C GLU A 180 1.77 -17.91 -7.00
N VAL A 181 2.53 -16.84 -7.20
CA VAL A 181 3.79 -16.85 -7.95
C VAL A 181 4.88 -17.52 -7.11
N ASP A 182 5.38 -18.67 -7.59
CA ASP A 182 6.62 -19.25 -7.10
C ASP A 182 7.80 -18.60 -7.82
N LEU A 183 8.57 -17.77 -7.09
CA LEU A 183 9.70 -17.04 -7.63
C LEU A 183 10.86 -17.94 -8.04
N ASP A 184 11.08 -19.06 -7.32
CA ASP A 184 12.18 -19.97 -7.60
C ASP A 184 11.89 -20.79 -8.86
N ALA A 185 10.69 -21.34 -8.98
CA ALA A 185 10.24 -22.05 -10.17
C ALA A 185 10.25 -21.14 -11.41
N LEU A 186 9.69 -19.94 -11.29
CA LEU A 186 9.65 -18.97 -12.39
C LEU A 186 11.05 -18.50 -12.82
N SER A 187 11.99 -18.33 -11.87
CA SER A 187 13.38 -18.02 -12.18
C SER A 187 14.06 -19.13 -13.00
N ALA A 188 13.84 -20.40 -12.61
CA ALA A 188 14.37 -21.55 -13.33
C ALA A 188 13.82 -21.62 -14.77
N GLU A 189 12.50 -21.50 -14.94
CA GLU A 189 11.82 -21.48 -16.24
C GLU A 189 12.37 -20.40 -17.15
N LEU A 190 12.49 -19.16 -16.65
CA LEU A 190 13.00 -18.04 -17.42
C LEU A 190 14.48 -18.19 -17.83
N ARG A 191 15.28 -18.86 -17.00
CA ARG A 191 16.69 -19.20 -17.34
C ARG A 191 16.77 -20.23 -18.47
N GLU A 192 15.85 -21.20 -18.49
CA GLU A 192 15.76 -22.15 -19.61
C GLU A 192 15.33 -21.45 -20.90
N GLU A 193 14.34 -20.53 -20.83
CA GLU A 193 13.92 -19.73 -21.98
C GLU A 193 15.06 -18.90 -22.59
N LEU A 194 16.04 -18.46 -21.80
CA LEU A 194 17.22 -17.72 -22.30
C LEU A 194 18.08 -18.55 -23.26
N ASN A 195 18.05 -19.89 -23.16
CA ASN A 195 18.76 -20.79 -24.04
C ASN A 195 18.03 -20.98 -25.39
N GLY A 196 16.82 -20.44 -25.53
CA GLY A 196 16.02 -20.52 -26.76
C GLY A 196 16.60 -19.74 -27.94
N THR A 197 16.15 -20.06 -29.15
CA THR A 197 16.68 -19.51 -30.41
C THR A 197 16.14 -18.13 -30.78
N SER A 198 14.98 -17.71 -30.28
CA SER A 198 14.35 -16.43 -30.62
C SER A 198 14.91 -15.27 -29.84
N ALA A 199 15.54 -14.30 -30.53
CA ALA A 199 16.10 -13.09 -29.92
C ALA A 199 15.03 -12.24 -29.16
N GLN A 200 13.79 -12.17 -29.68
CA GLN A 200 12.71 -11.42 -29.02
C GLN A 200 12.26 -12.09 -27.73
N LYS A 201 12.10 -13.43 -27.73
CA LYS A 201 11.74 -14.20 -26.53
C LYS A 201 12.83 -14.06 -25.47
N ARG A 202 14.10 -14.18 -25.85
CA ARG A 202 15.24 -13.98 -24.93
C ARG A 202 15.25 -12.60 -24.31
N ALA A 203 15.03 -11.54 -25.08
CA ALA A 203 14.99 -10.16 -24.58
C ALA A 203 13.83 -9.95 -23.58
N LYS A 204 12.66 -10.57 -23.84
CA LYS A 204 11.52 -10.55 -22.94
C LYS A 204 11.83 -11.31 -21.64
N ALA A 205 12.35 -12.54 -21.77
CA ALA A 205 12.72 -13.38 -20.62
C ALA A 205 13.79 -12.71 -19.76
N LEU A 206 14.79 -12.04 -20.33
CA LEU A 206 15.82 -11.32 -19.59
C LEU A 206 15.23 -10.19 -18.74
N LYS A 207 14.33 -9.37 -19.28
CA LYS A 207 13.65 -8.30 -18.53
C LYS A 207 12.78 -8.83 -17.40
N ARG A 208 12.10 -9.97 -17.61
CA ARG A 208 11.31 -10.63 -16.58
C ARG A 208 12.19 -11.20 -15.48
N LEU A 209 13.28 -11.90 -15.88
CA LEU A 209 14.22 -12.51 -14.94
C LEU A 209 14.87 -11.46 -14.03
N GLU A 210 15.23 -10.30 -14.55
CA GLU A 210 15.79 -9.20 -13.74
C GLU A 210 14.85 -8.81 -12.59
N VAL A 211 13.56 -8.68 -12.85
CA VAL A 211 12.57 -8.33 -11.82
C VAL A 211 12.34 -9.48 -10.84
N ILE A 212 12.25 -10.71 -11.33
CA ILE A 212 12.06 -11.91 -10.49
C ILE A 212 13.26 -12.10 -9.54
N GLU A 213 14.50 -11.99 -10.05
CA GLU A 213 15.68 -12.07 -9.21
C GLU A 213 15.78 -10.93 -8.18
N ALA A 214 15.32 -9.72 -8.54
CA ALA A 214 15.24 -8.63 -7.58
C ALA A 214 14.29 -8.93 -6.42
N PHE A 215 13.11 -9.54 -6.66
CA PHE A 215 12.21 -10.00 -5.61
C PHE A 215 12.85 -11.13 -4.79
N ARG A 216 13.41 -12.12 -5.45
CA ARG A 216 14.02 -13.30 -4.83
C ARG A 216 15.16 -12.94 -3.90
N THR A 217 16.08 -12.06 -4.34
CA THR A 217 17.26 -11.64 -3.55
C THR A 217 16.93 -10.65 -2.44
N SER A 218 15.95 -9.80 -2.61
CA SER A 218 15.54 -8.81 -1.61
C SER A 218 14.66 -9.39 -0.49
N GLY A 219 14.01 -10.53 -0.74
CA GLY A 219 13.02 -11.10 0.17
C GLY A 219 11.68 -10.36 0.18
N ASN A 220 11.46 -9.43 -0.76
CA ASN A 220 10.16 -8.79 -0.94
C ASN A 220 9.19 -9.76 -1.62
N LYS A 221 7.92 -9.71 -1.22
CA LYS A 221 6.87 -10.52 -1.86
C LYS A 221 6.18 -9.73 -2.97
N PRO A 222 5.88 -10.36 -4.13
CA PRO A 222 5.22 -9.66 -5.24
C PRO A 222 3.86 -9.07 -4.88
N GLU A 223 3.09 -9.72 -4.00
CA GLU A 223 1.78 -9.24 -3.56
C GLU A 223 1.83 -7.91 -2.78
N TRP A 224 3.01 -7.50 -2.26
CA TRP A 224 3.17 -6.19 -1.61
C TRP A 224 3.12 -5.01 -2.57
N MET A 225 3.13 -5.25 -3.87
CA MET A 225 2.84 -4.23 -4.88
C MET A 225 1.36 -3.81 -4.91
N ILE A 226 0.50 -4.59 -4.26
CA ILE A 226 -0.93 -4.29 -4.08
C ILE A 226 -1.15 -3.86 -2.63
N LEU A 227 -1.60 -2.63 -2.46
CA LEU A 227 -1.81 -2.01 -1.15
C LEU A 227 -3.14 -2.44 -0.56
N THR A 228 -3.14 -2.89 0.68
CA THR A 228 -4.33 -3.11 1.51
C THR A 228 -4.33 -2.20 2.73
N VAL A 229 -3.16 -1.74 3.14
CA VAL A 229 -2.93 -0.81 4.25
C VAL A 229 -2.00 0.29 3.76
N ILE A 230 -2.33 1.53 4.07
CA ILE A 230 -1.49 2.69 3.73
C ILE A 230 -0.82 3.21 5.01
N PRO A 231 0.51 3.39 5.03
CA PRO A 231 1.19 4.05 6.13
C PRO A 231 0.89 5.55 6.13
N VAL A 232 0.61 6.10 7.30
CA VAL A 232 0.43 7.56 7.49
C VAL A 232 1.65 8.10 8.21
N ILE A 233 2.41 8.95 7.53
CA ILE A 233 3.63 9.54 8.09
C ILE A 233 3.31 10.50 9.24
N PRO A 234 4.26 10.74 10.15
CA PRO A 234 4.07 11.64 11.30
C PRO A 234 3.59 13.04 10.88
N PRO A 235 2.66 13.65 11.65
CA PRO A 235 2.07 14.95 11.31
C PRO A 235 3.08 16.10 11.13
N ASP A 236 4.14 16.11 11.92
CA ASP A 236 5.15 17.18 11.84
C ASP A 236 6.04 17.09 10.59
N LEU A 237 6.00 15.96 9.86
CA LEU A 237 6.64 15.82 8.55
C LEU A 237 5.75 16.29 7.39
N ARG A 238 4.46 16.51 7.66
CA ARG A 238 3.44 17.03 6.72
C ARG A 238 2.60 18.13 7.38
N PRO A 239 3.22 19.22 7.89
CA PRO A 239 2.53 20.22 8.68
C PRO A 239 1.48 20.95 7.85
N MET A 240 0.36 21.31 8.50
CA MET A 240 -0.60 22.28 7.96
C MET A 240 -0.17 23.67 8.40
N VAL A 241 0.11 24.56 7.43
CA VAL A 241 0.51 25.94 7.68
C VAL A 241 -0.65 26.86 7.32
N GLN A 242 -0.96 27.79 8.21
CA GLN A 242 -1.92 28.85 7.93
C GLN A 242 -1.25 29.94 7.09
N LEU A 243 -1.77 30.15 5.89
CA LEU A 243 -1.35 31.28 5.04
C LEU A 243 -2.12 32.53 5.42
N ASP A 244 -1.54 33.71 5.11
CA ASP A 244 -2.16 35.00 5.38
C ASP A 244 -3.60 35.07 4.84
N GLY A 245 -4.55 35.19 5.74
CA GLY A 245 -5.94 35.46 5.43
C GLY A 245 -6.92 34.30 5.36
N CYS A 246 -6.65 33.08 5.86
CA CYS A 246 -7.64 32.00 6.10
C CYS A 246 -7.44 30.66 5.39
N LEU A 247 -6.51 30.46 4.50
CA LEU A 247 -6.27 29.19 3.85
C LEU A 247 -5.22 28.36 4.62
N LEU A 248 -5.57 27.12 4.96
CA LEU A 248 -4.63 26.13 5.48
C LEU A 248 -3.98 25.43 4.30
N TYR A 249 -2.65 25.42 4.25
CA TYR A 249 -1.85 24.74 3.25
C TYR A 249 -1.23 23.48 3.86
N THR A 250 -1.33 22.34 3.16
CA THR A 250 -0.61 21.12 3.48
C THR A 250 0.64 21.05 2.62
N SER A 251 1.75 20.54 3.15
CA SER A 251 2.94 20.24 2.35
C SER A 251 2.62 19.15 1.29
N ASP A 252 3.37 19.15 0.19
CA ASP A 252 3.19 18.25 -0.96
C ASP A 252 3.03 16.75 -0.59
N ALA A 253 3.64 16.32 0.51
CA ALA A 253 3.49 14.95 1.02
C ALA A 253 2.05 14.56 1.42
N ALA A 254 1.15 15.54 1.63
CA ALA A 254 -0.26 15.27 1.92
C ALA A 254 -1.13 15.29 0.65
N ASP A 255 -0.68 15.94 -0.42
CA ASP A 255 -1.39 15.97 -1.71
C ASP A 255 -1.16 14.70 -2.52
N GLU A 256 0.01 14.06 -2.41
CA GLU A 256 0.27 12.74 -3.02
C GLU A 256 -0.63 11.63 -2.46
N ALA A 257 -1.11 11.75 -1.23
CA ALA A 257 -2.05 10.79 -0.65
C ALA A 257 -3.50 10.96 -1.14
N ARG A 258 -3.81 12.05 -1.87
CA ARG A 258 -5.13 12.34 -2.43
C ARG A 258 -5.29 12.02 -3.92
N SER A 259 -4.21 11.80 -4.64
CA SER A 259 -4.19 11.39 -6.04
C SER A 259 -4.02 9.88 -6.19
#